data_9b5b1de97a7c7ad5368369aabc395145
#
_entry.id   9b5b1de97a7c7ad5368369aabc395145
#
_cell.length_a   1.000
_cell.length_b   1.000
_cell.length_c   1.000
_cell.angle_alpha   90.00
_cell.angle_beta   90.00
_cell.angle_gamma   90.00
#
_symmetry.space_group_name_H-M   'P 1'
#
loop_
_entity.id
_entity.type
_entity.pdbx_description
1 polymer ?
#
loop_
_entity_poly.entity_id
_entity_poly.type
_entity_poly.pdbx_seq_one_letter_code
_entity_poly.pdbx_strand_id
1 'polypeptide(L)'
;MTLFAVAACGGGQKTSSGGGGGSVPPPPVISKAPAAPGGGDATPAPKIEVSKDERNDYASAYQFFMQNEKDGKWNEPTCRSAADKFQSVASAHPNLVIAKVMIGTSFARCGLWGDAEKAFQDASRAQNDPVDAARALSNLGELYFMQGKVDGAKQYWDSAVKASGKVSGAHIGLASIEISQMHQINNPKDQKWKDLETDARSHLSQALGVDSDSVAAYTAYGLLYMEGWQQNKNRLDLAKLLLDEGKQRDEKYPNLQNAYGLYWMHRGALNQALAAFSAAVDADPKFVEARVNAGLLTLGFRKYDAAKELFAKALEIQPKNYTAIIGLGIALRGMNDLDGAEKQYKLAEQVNPQRGDAYYNMGVLYKDFRANHPKSNDPIGSLQEQQGTYKQAREFFQQFMDKDGSPADKQEAKNNMGDCDKVVKQLDNAIQSLKNAPPPPPMQPAAPAAAPAAGAGSAAAPAPAPAKAPTK
;
A
#
# COMPACT_ATOMS: atom_id res chain seq x y z
N MET A 1 -18.92 -12.03 -1.82
CA MET A 1 -17.74 -12.78 -2.29
C MET A 1 -16.87 -11.95 -3.23
N THR A 2 -17.05 -10.64 -3.23
CA THR A 2 -16.49 -9.66 -4.19
C THR A 2 -15.45 -8.72 -3.57
N LEU A 3 -14.99 -8.99 -2.33
CA LEU A 3 -14.00 -8.14 -1.63
C LEU A 3 -12.58 -8.19 -2.24
N PHE A 4 -12.27 -9.21 -3.04
CA PHE A 4 -10.95 -9.34 -3.69
C PHE A 4 -10.79 -8.49 -4.95
N ALA A 5 -11.89 -8.13 -5.63
CA ALA A 5 -11.83 -7.34 -6.85
C ALA A 5 -11.49 -5.85 -6.59
N VAL A 6 -11.91 -5.32 -5.44
CA VAL A 6 -11.70 -3.90 -5.09
C VAL A 6 -10.27 -3.59 -4.63
N ALA A 7 -9.55 -4.59 -4.13
CA ALA A 7 -8.17 -4.43 -3.67
C ALA A 7 -7.11 -4.69 -4.76
N ALA A 8 -7.47 -5.44 -5.81
CA ALA A 8 -6.57 -5.76 -6.93
C ALA A 8 -6.77 -4.85 -8.16
N CYS A 9 -7.91 -4.14 -8.23
CA CYS A 9 -8.20 -3.18 -9.29
C CYS A 9 -7.97 -1.75 -8.78
N GLY A 10 -6.71 -1.34 -8.68
CA GLY A 10 -6.35 0.05 -8.70
C GLY A 10 -6.81 0.63 -10.03
N GLY A 11 -7.99 1.26 -10.05
CA GLY A 11 -8.54 1.91 -11.23
C GLY A 11 -7.55 2.87 -11.84
N GLY A 12 -7.42 2.84 -13.16
CA GLY A 12 -6.51 3.66 -13.92
C GLY A 12 -6.65 5.13 -13.55
N GLN A 13 -5.61 5.69 -12.99
CA GLN A 13 -5.49 7.14 -12.82
C GLN A 13 -4.96 7.75 -14.10
N LYS A 14 -5.77 8.58 -14.73
CA LYS A 14 -5.22 9.67 -15.55
C LYS A 14 -4.49 10.62 -14.59
N THR A 15 -3.25 10.90 -14.89
CA THR A 15 -2.37 11.79 -14.16
C THR A 15 -3.03 13.14 -13.87
N SER A 16 -3.46 13.35 -12.64
CA SER A 16 -3.48 14.62 -11.99
C SER A 16 -2.76 14.46 -10.66
N SER A 17 -1.75 15.27 -10.45
CA SER A 17 -0.88 15.37 -9.29
C SER A 17 -1.57 15.07 -7.96
N GLY A 18 -1.27 13.90 -7.35
CA GLY A 18 -1.73 13.58 -6.00
C GLY A 18 -1.61 12.08 -5.68
N GLY A 19 -0.51 11.69 -5.05
CA GLY A 19 -0.39 10.55 -4.16
C GLY A 19 -0.95 9.20 -4.63
N GLY A 20 -0.31 8.54 -5.57
CA GLY A 20 -0.53 7.13 -5.85
C GLY A 20 0.38 6.28 -4.95
N GLY A 21 -0.19 5.25 -4.28
CA GLY A 21 0.58 4.24 -3.59
C GLY A 21 1.36 3.40 -4.60
N GLY A 22 2.51 3.89 -5.02
CA GLY A 22 3.56 3.09 -5.63
C GLY A 22 4.37 2.45 -4.50
N SER A 23 4.86 1.25 -4.72
CA SER A 23 5.87 0.65 -3.87
C SER A 23 7.01 1.65 -3.69
N VAL A 24 7.21 2.13 -2.46
CA VAL A 24 8.38 2.96 -2.15
C VAL A 24 9.58 2.04 -2.28
N PRO A 25 10.51 2.30 -3.20
CA PRO A 25 11.76 1.56 -3.19
C PRO A 25 12.48 1.80 -1.86
N PRO A 26 13.31 0.85 -1.43
CA PRO A 26 14.04 0.99 -0.17
C PRO A 26 14.88 2.25 -0.18
N PRO A 27 15.23 2.75 1.01
CA PRO A 27 16.24 3.79 1.14
C PRO A 27 17.49 3.39 0.34
N PRO A 28 18.21 4.35 -0.24
CA PRO A 28 19.26 4.08 -1.21
C PRO A 28 20.18 2.98 -0.74
N VAL A 29 20.18 1.87 -1.47
CA VAL A 29 21.12 0.78 -1.24
C VAL A 29 22.48 1.34 -1.64
N ILE A 30 23.32 1.58 -0.65
CA ILE A 30 24.73 1.86 -0.90
C ILE A 30 25.26 0.60 -1.57
N SER A 31 25.45 0.64 -2.89
CA SER A 31 26.14 -0.41 -3.59
C SER A 31 27.47 -0.62 -2.89
N LYS A 32 27.77 -1.85 -2.45
CA LYS A 32 29.09 -2.23 -1.98
C LYS A 32 30.11 -1.67 -2.99
N ALA A 33 31.22 -1.15 -2.48
CA ALA A 33 32.30 -0.69 -3.33
C ALA A 33 32.57 -1.71 -4.45
N PRO A 34 32.69 -1.26 -5.71
CA PRO A 34 32.70 -2.16 -6.85
C PRO A 34 33.83 -3.19 -6.74
N ALA A 35 33.51 -4.47 -6.90
CA ALA A 35 34.48 -5.49 -7.25
C ALA A 35 35.08 -5.14 -8.62
N ALA A 36 36.34 -5.44 -8.81
CA ALA A 36 37.14 -5.07 -9.98
C ALA A 36 36.50 -5.54 -11.31
N PRO A 37 36.63 -4.77 -12.40
CA PRO A 37 35.93 -5.02 -13.66
C PRO A 37 36.56 -6.18 -14.44
N GLY A 38 35.73 -7.11 -14.89
CA GLY A 38 36.04 -8.03 -15.98
C GLY A 38 35.76 -7.38 -17.34
N GLY A 39 36.66 -7.49 -18.25
CA GLY A 39 36.95 -6.79 -19.46
C GLY A 39 35.84 -6.53 -20.50
N GLY A 40 36.00 -5.42 -21.15
CA GLY A 40 35.41 -4.97 -22.41
C GLY A 40 36.01 -3.63 -22.78
N ASP A 41 36.65 -3.52 -23.96
CA ASP A 41 37.34 -2.34 -24.47
C ASP A 41 36.46 -1.10 -24.54
N ALA A 42 36.54 -0.26 -23.51
CA ALA A 42 36.18 1.14 -23.56
C ALA A 42 37.38 1.90 -22.97
N THR A 43 37.84 2.94 -23.62
CA THR A 43 38.86 3.87 -23.12
C THR A 43 38.63 4.13 -21.64
N PRO A 44 39.57 3.82 -20.76
CA PRO A 44 39.36 3.96 -19.33
C PRO A 44 39.15 5.44 -19.02
N ALA A 45 38.00 5.75 -18.40
CA ALA A 45 37.83 7.03 -17.74
C ALA A 45 39.03 7.25 -16.81
N PRO A 46 39.56 8.48 -16.65
CA PRO A 46 40.71 8.74 -15.81
C PRO A 46 40.42 8.14 -14.43
N LYS A 47 41.28 7.21 -14.01
CA LYS A 47 41.23 6.66 -12.66
C LYS A 47 41.54 7.80 -11.72
N ILE A 48 40.57 8.28 -10.96
CA ILE A 48 40.83 9.16 -9.83
C ILE A 48 41.62 8.33 -8.84
N GLU A 49 42.92 8.60 -8.75
CA GLU A 49 43.78 7.97 -7.75
C GLU A 49 43.42 8.58 -6.39
N VAL A 50 42.61 7.86 -5.62
CA VAL A 50 42.26 8.22 -4.26
C VAL A 50 43.46 7.94 -3.36
N SER A 51 43.96 8.96 -2.70
CA SER A 51 45.11 8.84 -1.78
C SER A 51 44.79 7.91 -0.60
N LYS A 52 45.83 7.48 0.11
CA LYS A 52 45.64 6.64 1.30
C LYS A 52 44.87 7.37 2.40
N ASP A 53 45.12 8.67 2.56
CA ASP A 53 44.49 9.50 3.59
C ASP A 53 42.98 9.72 3.25
N GLU A 54 42.66 10.04 1.99
CA GLU A 54 41.28 10.13 1.52
C GLU A 54 40.48 8.85 1.80
N ARG A 55 41.09 7.66 1.55
CA ARG A 55 40.48 6.38 1.85
C ARG A 55 40.26 6.15 3.33
N ASN A 56 41.22 6.50 4.18
CA ASN A 56 41.13 6.31 5.62
C ASN A 56 40.08 7.23 6.25
N ASP A 57 40.05 8.50 5.86
CA ASP A 57 39.09 9.48 6.36
C ASP A 57 37.66 9.09 5.97
N TYR A 58 37.48 8.75 4.69
CA TYR A 58 36.19 8.25 4.21
C TYR A 58 35.78 6.95 4.93
N ALA A 59 36.68 5.99 5.07
CA ALA A 59 36.40 4.72 5.74
C ALA A 59 35.97 4.92 7.20
N SER A 60 36.57 5.86 7.91
CA SER A 60 36.20 6.20 9.29
C SER A 60 34.77 6.77 9.37
N ALA A 61 34.43 7.73 8.50
CA ALA A 61 33.08 8.27 8.42
C ALA A 61 32.05 7.18 8.03
N TYR A 62 32.42 6.33 7.07
CA TYR A 62 31.59 5.24 6.60
C TYR A 62 31.35 4.15 7.65
N GLN A 63 32.37 3.82 8.47
CA GLN A 63 32.20 2.90 9.60
C GLN A 63 31.17 3.40 10.61
N PHE A 64 31.21 4.70 10.93
CA PHE A 64 30.20 5.30 11.80
C PHE A 64 28.80 5.17 11.21
N PHE A 65 28.64 5.46 9.91
CA PHE A 65 27.37 5.30 9.20
C PHE A 65 26.88 3.84 9.25
N MET A 66 27.73 2.89 8.89
CA MET A 66 27.39 1.46 8.87
C MET A 66 27.09 0.89 10.26
N GLN A 67 27.74 1.38 11.31
CA GLN A 67 27.43 0.97 12.67
C GLN A 67 26.02 1.40 13.08
N ASN A 68 25.62 2.63 12.75
CA ASN A 68 24.25 3.08 13.01
C ASN A 68 23.20 2.38 12.15
N GLU A 69 23.55 2.01 10.91
CA GLU A 69 22.71 1.18 10.05
C GLU A 69 22.46 -0.19 10.68
N LYS A 70 23.51 -0.85 11.15
CA LYS A 70 23.45 -2.16 11.80
C LYS A 70 22.65 -2.12 13.10
N ASP A 71 22.83 -1.08 13.89
CA ASP A 71 22.20 -0.92 15.20
C ASP A 71 20.76 -0.39 15.11
N GLY A 72 20.32 0.06 13.93
CA GLY A 72 19.02 0.71 13.73
C GLY A 72 18.86 2.03 14.51
N LYS A 73 19.97 2.70 14.86
CA LYS A 73 19.99 3.87 15.75
C LYS A 73 19.89 5.21 15.00
N TRP A 74 19.02 5.26 13.99
CA TRP A 74 18.83 6.48 13.24
C TRP A 74 17.81 7.42 13.91
N ASN A 75 18.29 8.61 14.27
CA ASN A 75 17.50 9.75 14.72
C ASN A 75 18.15 11.04 14.20
N GLU A 76 17.50 12.18 14.33
CA GLU A 76 18.01 13.43 13.77
C GLU A 76 19.45 13.79 14.25
N PRO A 77 19.79 13.72 15.56
CA PRO A 77 21.18 13.95 15.99
C PRO A 77 22.18 12.98 15.35
N THR A 78 21.85 11.71 15.23
CA THR A 78 22.73 10.70 14.63
C THR A 78 22.92 10.94 13.13
N CYS A 79 21.86 11.32 12.41
CA CYS A 79 21.95 11.67 10.99
C CYS A 79 22.78 12.92 10.76
N ARG A 80 22.63 13.95 11.59
CA ARG A 80 23.48 15.15 11.53
C ARG A 80 24.95 14.82 11.84
N SER A 81 25.21 14.01 12.86
CA SER A 81 26.57 13.58 13.18
C SER A 81 27.23 12.77 12.05
N ALA A 82 26.46 11.92 11.37
CA ALA A 82 26.97 11.21 10.19
C ALA A 82 27.26 12.17 9.03
N ALA A 83 26.35 13.11 8.77
CA ALA A 83 26.53 14.14 7.75
C ALA A 83 27.77 15.01 8.05
N ASP A 84 27.98 15.44 9.30
CA ASP A 84 29.13 16.24 9.71
C ASP A 84 30.46 15.50 9.51
N LYS A 85 30.51 14.20 9.78
CA LYS A 85 31.71 13.38 9.51
C LYS A 85 32.03 13.34 8.02
N PHE A 86 31.04 13.13 7.15
CA PHE A 86 31.26 13.19 5.71
C PHE A 86 31.54 14.59 5.21
N GLN A 87 30.97 15.63 5.84
CA GLN A 87 31.30 17.04 5.53
C GLN A 87 32.77 17.34 5.84
N SER A 88 33.30 16.82 6.93
CA SER A 88 34.71 16.93 7.27
C SER A 88 35.60 16.29 6.20
N VAL A 89 35.23 15.08 5.74
CA VAL A 89 35.91 14.39 4.64
C VAL A 89 35.81 15.21 3.34
N ALA A 90 34.64 15.70 2.97
CA ALA A 90 34.42 16.48 1.74
C ALA A 90 35.19 17.82 1.78
N SER A 91 35.41 18.41 2.97
CA SER A 91 36.16 19.64 3.15
C SER A 91 37.68 19.41 3.04
N ALA A 92 38.16 18.30 3.61
CA ALA A 92 39.58 17.91 3.50
C ALA A 92 39.94 17.42 2.07
N HIS A 93 38.96 16.76 1.41
CA HIS A 93 39.15 16.14 0.10
C HIS A 93 38.03 16.58 -0.89
N PRO A 94 38.08 17.82 -1.41
CA PRO A 94 36.98 18.40 -2.25
C PRO A 94 36.68 17.62 -3.52
N ASN A 95 37.62 16.83 -4.01
CA ASN A 95 37.50 16.02 -5.21
C ASN A 95 36.79 14.66 -4.95
N LEU A 96 36.63 14.27 -3.69
CA LEU A 96 35.97 13.02 -3.31
C LEU A 96 34.47 13.22 -3.27
N VAL A 97 33.82 13.16 -4.44
CA VAL A 97 32.40 13.49 -4.63
C VAL A 97 31.49 12.56 -3.83
N ILE A 98 31.89 11.29 -3.67
CA ILE A 98 31.13 10.30 -2.88
C ILE A 98 30.90 10.76 -1.43
N ALA A 99 31.81 11.53 -0.84
CA ALA A 99 31.61 12.08 0.50
C ALA A 99 30.41 13.05 0.54
N LYS A 100 30.25 13.88 -0.50
CA LYS A 100 29.10 14.78 -0.64
C LYS A 100 27.79 14.00 -0.85
N VAL A 101 27.83 12.91 -1.62
CA VAL A 101 26.68 12.01 -1.77
C VAL A 101 26.27 11.43 -0.42
N MET A 102 27.25 11.02 0.41
CA MET A 102 26.98 10.44 1.72
C MET A 102 26.43 11.44 2.74
N ILE A 103 26.72 12.74 2.60
CA ILE A 103 26.04 13.78 3.40
C ILE A 103 24.54 13.74 3.14
N GLY A 104 24.14 13.79 1.88
CA GLY A 104 22.73 13.71 1.48
C GLY A 104 22.06 12.41 1.94
N THR A 105 22.78 11.28 1.78
CA THR A 105 22.30 9.97 2.24
C THR A 105 22.06 9.94 3.75
N SER A 106 22.95 10.57 4.53
CA SER A 106 22.82 10.65 5.99
C SER A 106 21.57 11.42 6.39
N PHE A 107 21.28 12.55 5.76
CA PHE A 107 20.07 13.32 6.01
C PHE A 107 18.81 12.58 5.59
N ALA A 108 18.83 11.91 4.43
CA ALA A 108 17.69 11.15 3.92
C ALA A 108 17.25 10.02 4.88
N ARG A 109 18.20 9.39 5.61
CA ARG A 109 17.91 8.36 6.61
C ARG A 109 16.95 8.81 7.73
N CYS A 110 16.93 10.10 8.04
CA CYS A 110 16.07 10.68 9.08
C CYS A 110 14.91 11.50 8.50
N GLY A 111 14.69 11.48 7.20
CA GLY A 111 13.63 12.27 6.56
C GLY A 111 13.91 13.77 6.53
N LEU A 112 15.19 14.19 6.68
CA LEU A 112 15.62 15.58 6.56
C LEU A 112 15.74 15.94 5.07
N TRP A 113 14.59 15.93 4.37
CA TRP A 113 14.50 15.95 2.92
C TRP A 113 15.12 17.20 2.30
N GLY A 114 14.94 18.38 2.93
CA GLY A 114 15.51 19.64 2.44
C GLY A 114 17.03 19.69 2.51
N ASP A 115 17.62 19.13 3.58
CA ASP A 115 19.08 19.05 3.76
C ASP A 115 19.67 17.99 2.81
N ALA A 116 18.98 16.85 2.65
CA ALA A 116 19.35 15.80 1.70
C ALA A 116 19.35 16.32 0.26
N GLU A 117 18.29 17.02 -0.14
CA GLU A 117 18.17 17.59 -1.50
C GLU A 117 19.31 18.55 -1.82
N LYS A 118 19.64 19.49 -0.91
CA LYS A 118 20.75 20.42 -1.08
C LYS A 118 22.08 19.70 -1.26
N ALA A 119 22.36 18.70 -0.41
CA ALA A 119 23.59 17.94 -0.46
C ALA A 119 23.72 17.15 -1.78
N PHE A 120 22.66 16.50 -2.23
CA PHE A 120 22.65 15.79 -3.51
C PHE A 120 22.76 16.75 -4.70
N GLN A 121 22.12 17.93 -4.66
CA GLN A 121 22.27 18.96 -5.70
C GLN A 121 23.70 19.49 -5.78
N ASP A 122 24.37 19.67 -4.64
CA ASP A 122 25.78 20.07 -4.64
C ASP A 122 26.68 18.98 -5.23
N ALA A 123 26.49 17.72 -4.81
CA ALA A 123 27.24 16.58 -5.34
C ALA A 123 27.00 16.38 -6.86
N SER A 124 25.80 16.60 -7.36
CA SER A 124 25.45 16.41 -8.77
C SER A 124 26.12 17.39 -9.73
N ARG A 125 26.63 18.51 -9.23
CA ARG A 125 27.35 19.52 -10.04
C ARG A 125 28.83 19.21 -10.25
N ALA A 126 29.33 18.14 -9.63
CA ALA A 126 30.74 17.78 -9.74
C ALA A 126 31.07 17.29 -11.17
N GLN A 127 32.07 17.93 -11.78
CA GLN A 127 32.53 17.59 -13.13
C GLN A 127 33.70 16.59 -13.15
N ASN A 128 34.40 16.48 -12.03
CA ASN A 128 35.59 15.61 -11.89
C ASN A 128 35.23 14.14 -11.67
N ASP A 129 34.00 13.82 -11.22
CA ASP A 129 33.52 12.46 -11.05
C ASP A 129 32.08 12.31 -11.57
N PRO A 130 31.90 12.01 -12.87
CA PRO A 130 30.58 11.87 -13.47
C PRO A 130 29.78 10.69 -12.90
N VAL A 131 30.43 9.66 -12.35
CA VAL A 131 29.75 8.50 -11.77
C VAL A 131 29.11 8.90 -10.42
N ASP A 132 29.85 9.55 -9.54
CA ASP A 132 29.31 9.97 -8.25
C ASP A 132 28.33 11.16 -8.40
N ALA A 133 28.54 12.04 -9.38
CA ALA A 133 27.55 13.05 -9.75
C ALA A 133 26.23 12.39 -10.22
N ALA A 134 26.31 11.33 -11.03
CA ALA A 134 25.15 10.56 -11.45
C ALA A 134 24.48 9.80 -10.29
N ARG A 135 25.25 9.31 -9.29
CA ARG A 135 24.68 8.75 -8.05
C ARG A 135 23.88 9.79 -7.28
N ALA A 136 24.41 11.03 -7.18
CA ALA A 136 23.67 12.12 -6.55
C ALA A 136 22.35 12.42 -7.27
N LEU A 137 22.37 12.46 -8.62
CA LEU A 137 21.14 12.60 -9.42
C LEU A 137 20.17 11.42 -9.20
N SER A 138 20.69 10.20 -9.14
CA SER A 138 19.87 9.02 -8.84
C SER A 138 19.18 9.14 -7.47
N ASN A 139 19.91 9.58 -6.46
CA ASN A 139 19.37 9.80 -5.12
C ASN A 139 18.36 10.96 -5.07
N LEU A 140 18.52 12.00 -5.90
CA LEU A 140 17.50 13.04 -6.09
C LEU A 140 16.22 12.45 -6.71
N GLY A 141 16.38 11.59 -7.71
CA GLY A 141 15.24 10.86 -8.28
C GLY A 141 14.48 10.07 -7.23
N GLU A 142 15.18 9.31 -6.40
CA GLU A 142 14.62 8.55 -5.28
C GLU A 142 13.89 9.47 -4.28
N LEU A 143 14.53 10.56 -3.88
CA LEU A 143 13.97 11.56 -2.97
C LEU A 143 12.65 12.13 -3.50
N TYR A 144 12.59 12.46 -4.78
CA TYR A 144 11.40 13.00 -5.43
C TYR A 144 10.31 11.96 -5.56
N PHE A 145 10.70 10.72 -5.86
CA PHE A 145 9.77 9.59 -5.93
C PHE A 145 9.11 9.31 -4.57
N MET A 146 9.88 9.30 -3.49
CA MET A 146 9.37 9.16 -2.12
C MET A 146 8.39 10.29 -1.72
N GLN A 147 8.53 11.48 -2.32
CA GLN A 147 7.61 12.60 -2.13
C GLN A 147 6.38 12.54 -3.06
N GLY A 148 6.23 11.49 -3.87
CA GLY A 148 5.17 11.35 -4.87
C GLY A 148 5.33 12.25 -6.11
N LYS A 149 6.49 12.89 -6.29
CA LYS A 149 6.80 13.77 -7.43
C LYS A 149 7.39 12.94 -8.57
N VAL A 150 6.58 12.07 -9.18
CA VAL A 150 7.02 11.04 -10.14
C VAL A 150 7.69 11.65 -11.37
N ASP A 151 7.17 12.72 -11.93
CA ASP A 151 7.75 13.37 -13.12
C ASP A 151 9.15 13.96 -12.81
N GLY A 152 9.30 14.56 -11.65
CA GLY A 152 10.60 15.06 -11.17
C GLY A 152 11.60 13.92 -10.92
N ALA A 153 11.14 12.82 -10.33
CA ALA A 153 11.95 11.62 -10.14
C ALA A 153 12.48 11.08 -11.48
N LYS A 154 11.58 10.96 -12.46
CA LYS A 154 11.95 10.52 -13.82
C LYS A 154 13.01 11.43 -14.43
N GLN A 155 12.85 12.74 -14.35
CA GLN A 155 13.82 13.71 -14.90
C GLN A 155 15.21 13.55 -14.27
N TYR A 156 15.28 13.35 -12.96
CA TYR A 156 16.55 13.13 -12.27
C TYR A 156 17.19 11.79 -12.63
N TRP A 157 16.41 10.71 -12.76
CA TRP A 157 16.92 9.41 -13.18
C TRP A 157 17.36 9.40 -14.65
N ASP A 158 16.62 10.04 -15.55
CA ASP A 158 17.04 10.25 -16.95
C ASP A 158 18.37 11.03 -17.01
N SER A 159 18.49 12.07 -16.17
CA SER A 159 19.72 12.85 -16.06
C SER A 159 20.88 12.04 -15.51
N ALA A 160 20.63 11.18 -14.51
CA ALA A 160 21.63 10.28 -13.95
C ALA A 160 22.15 9.29 -14.99
N VAL A 161 21.27 8.63 -15.75
CA VAL A 161 21.63 7.70 -16.82
C VAL A 161 22.41 8.41 -17.93
N LYS A 162 22.01 9.64 -18.29
CA LYS A 162 22.72 10.45 -19.27
C LYS A 162 24.12 10.88 -18.79
N ALA A 163 24.27 11.20 -17.52
CA ALA A 163 25.56 11.59 -16.93
C ALA A 163 26.51 10.38 -16.80
N SER A 164 25.96 9.24 -16.39
CA SER A 164 26.68 7.96 -16.34
C SER A 164 25.69 6.79 -16.34
N GLY A 165 25.75 5.93 -17.36
CA GLY A 165 25.01 4.65 -17.39
C GLY A 165 25.46 3.63 -16.32
N LYS A 166 26.43 3.99 -15.47
CA LYS A 166 26.97 3.10 -14.41
C LYS A 166 26.30 3.30 -13.06
N VAL A 167 25.04 3.68 -13.04
CA VAL A 167 24.25 3.88 -11.80
C VAL A 167 23.02 2.99 -11.83
N SER A 168 23.12 1.80 -11.21
CA SER A 168 22.07 0.78 -11.16
C SER A 168 20.75 1.35 -10.63
N GLY A 169 20.78 2.18 -9.55
CA GLY A 169 19.59 2.75 -8.93
C GLY A 169 18.74 3.60 -9.88
N ALA A 170 19.35 4.40 -10.76
CA ALA A 170 18.62 5.20 -11.75
C ALA A 170 17.85 4.32 -12.75
N HIS A 171 18.48 3.25 -13.23
CA HIS A 171 17.84 2.29 -14.12
C HIS A 171 16.67 1.55 -13.42
N ILE A 172 16.85 1.14 -12.16
CA ILE A 172 15.77 0.50 -11.37
C ILE A 172 14.61 1.47 -11.18
N GLY A 173 14.91 2.74 -10.88
CA GLY A 173 13.89 3.78 -10.70
C GLY A 173 13.05 4.02 -11.96
N LEU A 174 13.70 4.14 -13.14
CA LEU A 174 13.01 4.27 -14.43
C LEU A 174 12.13 3.05 -14.71
N ALA A 175 12.68 1.83 -14.57
CA ALA A 175 11.91 0.60 -14.73
C ALA A 175 10.70 0.53 -13.80
N SER A 176 10.83 1.00 -12.56
CA SER A 176 9.71 1.01 -11.60
C SER A 176 8.56 1.93 -12.04
N ILE A 177 8.88 3.08 -12.65
CA ILE A 177 7.86 3.96 -13.26
C ILE A 177 7.17 3.25 -14.43
N GLU A 178 7.94 2.62 -15.31
CA GLU A 178 7.42 1.92 -16.48
C GLU A 178 6.51 0.75 -16.07
N ILE A 179 6.91 -0.06 -15.08
CA ILE A 179 6.09 -1.14 -14.51
C ILE A 179 4.79 -0.58 -13.93
N SER A 180 4.85 0.54 -13.21
CA SER A 180 3.65 1.19 -12.68
C SER A 180 2.70 1.67 -13.80
N GLN A 181 3.24 2.20 -14.89
CA GLN A 181 2.44 2.61 -16.05
C GLN A 181 1.84 1.39 -16.79
N MET A 182 2.58 0.28 -16.89
CA MET A 182 2.05 -0.99 -17.43
C MET A 182 0.87 -1.49 -16.61
N HIS A 183 0.99 -1.42 -15.27
CA HIS A 183 -0.09 -1.78 -14.36
C HIS A 183 -1.35 -0.93 -14.58
N GLN A 184 -1.19 0.38 -14.80
CA GLN A 184 -2.31 1.29 -15.08
C GLN A 184 -3.00 0.98 -16.41
N ILE A 185 -2.25 0.65 -17.46
CA ILE A 185 -2.81 0.26 -18.75
C ILE A 185 -3.54 -1.08 -18.66
N ASN A 186 -2.98 -2.02 -17.89
CA ASN A 186 -3.50 -3.36 -17.63
C ASN A 186 -3.98 -4.12 -18.89
N ASN A 187 -3.34 -3.86 -20.02
CA ASN A 187 -3.67 -4.49 -21.30
C ASN A 187 -2.39 -4.85 -22.09
N PRO A 188 -1.89 -6.09 -21.98
CA PRO A 188 -0.68 -6.54 -22.68
C PRO A 188 -0.78 -6.56 -24.21
N LYS A 189 -1.97 -6.35 -24.79
CA LYS A 189 -2.15 -6.20 -26.24
C LYS A 189 -1.93 -4.76 -26.71
N ASP A 190 -1.99 -3.78 -25.80
CA ASP A 190 -1.74 -2.38 -26.07
C ASP A 190 -0.28 -2.14 -26.47
N GLN A 191 -0.04 -1.35 -27.52
CA GLN A 191 1.32 -1.08 -28.00
C GLN A 191 2.14 -0.33 -26.95
N LYS A 192 1.55 0.65 -26.28
CA LYS A 192 2.22 1.40 -25.22
C LYS A 192 2.65 0.50 -24.05
N TRP A 193 1.82 -0.51 -23.71
CA TRP A 193 2.19 -1.49 -22.70
C TRP A 193 3.43 -2.30 -23.10
N LYS A 194 3.52 -2.72 -24.38
CA LYS A 194 4.67 -3.47 -24.91
C LYS A 194 5.93 -2.63 -24.99
N ASP A 195 5.80 -1.35 -25.35
CA ASP A 195 6.92 -0.41 -25.39
C ASP A 195 7.47 -0.22 -23.96
N LEU A 196 6.60 0.02 -22.97
CA LEU A 196 6.99 0.11 -21.56
C LEU A 196 7.64 -1.17 -21.03
N GLU A 197 7.13 -2.36 -21.41
CA GLU A 197 7.76 -3.65 -21.07
C GLU A 197 9.18 -3.75 -21.63
N THR A 198 9.37 -3.31 -22.86
CA THR A 198 10.66 -3.34 -23.54
C THR A 198 11.66 -2.40 -22.87
N ASP A 199 11.23 -1.19 -22.55
CA ASP A 199 12.04 -0.17 -21.89
C ASP A 199 12.40 -0.62 -20.46
N ALA A 200 11.43 -1.07 -19.66
CA ALA A 200 11.68 -1.60 -18.32
C ALA A 200 12.69 -2.76 -18.33
N ARG A 201 12.54 -3.69 -19.28
CA ARG A 201 13.48 -4.81 -19.43
C ARG A 201 14.89 -4.33 -19.80
N SER A 202 15.01 -3.33 -20.67
CA SER A 202 16.28 -2.73 -21.05
C SER A 202 16.96 -2.09 -19.85
N HIS A 203 16.22 -1.28 -19.09
CA HIS A 203 16.75 -0.64 -17.89
C HIS A 203 17.18 -1.66 -16.83
N LEU A 204 16.37 -2.68 -16.55
CA LEU A 204 16.74 -3.71 -15.57
C LEU A 204 17.94 -4.55 -16.01
N SER A 205 18.08 -4.82 -17.31
CA SER A 205 19.28 -5.47 -17.86
C SER A 205 20.53 -4.61 -17.66
N GLN A 206 20.42 -3.30 -17.88
CA GLN A 206 21.51 -2.36 -17.64
C GLN A 206 21.84 -2.27 -16.13
N ALA A 207 20.83 -2.26 -15.26
CA ALA A 207 21.03 -2.27 -13.82
C ALA A 207 21.83 -3.49 -13.35
N LEU A 208 21.50 -4.68 -13.85
CA LEU A 208 22.24 -5.93 -13.57
C LEU A 208 23.62 -5.96 -14.26
N GLY A 209 23.78 -5.31 -15.41
CA GLY A 209 25.09 -5.14 -16.04
C GLY A 209 26.03 -4.27 -15.22
N VAL A 210 25.51 -3.31 -14.44
CA VAL A 210 26.27 -2.48 -13.51
C VAL A 210 26.54 -3.21 -12.19
N ASP A 211 25.53 -3.89 -11.67
CA ASP A 211 25.57 -4.61 -10.38
C ASP A 211 24.80 -5.92 -10.51
N SER A 212 25.53 -7.00 -10.81
CA SER A 212 24.96 -8.35 -11.01
C SER A 212 24.37 -8.95 -9.73
N ASP A 213 24.68 -8.38 -8.56
CA ASP A 213 24.20 -8.83 -7.27
C ASP A 213 23.05 -7.96 -6.72
N SER A 214 22.54 -7.04 -7.52
CA SER A 214 21.47 -6.12 -7.12
C SER A 214 20.15 -6.84 -6.85
N VAL A 215 19.85 -7.08 -5.58
CA VAL A 215 18.57 -7.66 -5.14
C VAL A 215 17.40 -6.79 -5.57
N ALA A 216 17.57 -5.47 -5.57
CA ALA A 216 16.56 -4.52 -6.02
C ALA A 216 16.22 -4.71 -7.50
N ALA A 217 17.23 -4.93 -8.37
CA ALA A 217 17.01 -5.19 -9.80
C ALA A 217 16.28 -6.52 -10.02
N TYR A 218 16.67 -7.60 -9.35
CA TYR A 218 15.96 -8.87 -9.41
C TYR A 218 14.51 -8.77 -8.91
N THR A 219 14.30 -8.01 -7.84
CA THR A 219 12.96 -7.75 -7.32
C THR A 219 12.10 -7.02 -8.35
N ALA A 220 12.61 -5.95 -8.94
CA ALA A 220 11.92 -5.20 -9.98
C ALA A 220 11.63 -6.04 -11.22
N TYR A 221 12.56 -6.91 -11.63
CA TYR A 221 12.30 -7.90 -12.70
C TYR A 221 11.18 -8.88 -12.34
N GLY A 222 11.14 -9.35 -11.10
CA GLY A 222 10.04 -10.19 -10.62
C GLY A 222 8.70 -9.46 -10.76
N LEU A 223 8.63 -8.18 -10.33
CA LEU A 223 7.44 -7.34 -10.47
C LEU A 223 7.05 -7.12 -11.94
N LEU A 224 8.02 -6.84 -12.81
CA LEU A 224 7.79 -6.70 -14.25
C LEU A 224 7.10 -7.94 -14.85
N TYR A 225 7.57 -9.13 -14.51
CA TYR A 225 6.96 -10.37 -15.03
C TYR A 225 5.66 -10.75 -14.32
N MET A 226 5.33 -10.15 -13.19
CA MET A 226 3.98 -10.26 -12.62
C MET A 226 2.95 -9.44 -13.39
N GLU A 227 3.33 -8.38 -14.12
CA GLU A 227 2.40 -7.69 -15.00
C GLU A 227 1.99 -8.57 -16.17
N GLY A 228 0.71 -8.53 -16.56
CA GLY A 228 0.18 -9.33 -17.67
C GLY A 228 0.06 -10.85 -17.41
N TRP A 229 0.22 -11.32 -16.16
CA TRP A 229 0.15 -12.74 -15.79
C TRP A 229 -1.21 -13.39 -16.09
N GLN A 230 -2.28 -12.62 -16.09
CA GLN A 230 -3.64 -13.13 -16.36
C GLN A 230 -3.78 -13.64 -17.78
N GLN A 231 -3.12 -12.98 -18.73
CA GLN A 231 -3.10 -13.35 -20.15
C GLN A 231 -2.04 -14.42 -20.46
N ASN A 232 -0.93 -14.45 -19.69
CA ASN A 232 0.13 -15.45 -19.85
C ASN A 232 0.62 -15.93 -18.48
N LYS A 233 0.16 -17.10 -18.04
CA LYS A 233 0.50 -17.70 -16.74
C LYS A 233 2.00 -18.00 -16.57
N ASN A 234 2.73 -18.27 -17.65
CA ASN A 234 4.17 -18.56 -17.61
C ASN A 234 4.99 -17.35 -17.12
N ARG A 235 4.42 -16.15 -17.17
CA ARG A 235 5.08 -14.96 -16.61
C ARG A 235 5.32 -15.08 -15.11
N LEU A 236 4.44 -15.75 -14.38
CA LEU A 236 4.65 -16.00 -12.94
C LEU A 236 5.82 -16.94 -12.66
N ASP A 237 6.12 -17.87 -13.57
CA ASP A 237 7.27 -18.77 -13.41
C ASP A 237 8.59 -18.01 -13.62
N LEU A 238 8.60 -17.09 -14.60
CA LEU A 238 9.74 -16.17 -14.80
C LEU A 238 9.89 -15.21 -13.61
N ALA A 239 8.78 -14.65 -13.11
CA ALA A 239 8.81 -13.80 -11.92
C ALA A 239 9.44 -14.54 -10.73
N LYS A 240 9.02 -15.80 -10.51
CA LYS A 240 9.58 -16.63 -9.43
C LYS A 240 11.07 -16.85 -9.57
N LEU A 241 11.53 -17.20 -10.78
CA LEU A 241 12.95 -17.43 -11.04
C LEU A 241 13.79 -16.21 -10.65
N LEU A 242 13.35 -15.01 -11.02
CA LEU A 242 14.07 -13.76 -10.73
C LEU A 242 14.01 -13.39 -9.25
N LEU A 243 12.87 -13.62 -8.59
CA LEU A 243 12.77 -13.44 -7.15
C LEU A 243 13.67 -14.44 -6.41
N ASP A 244 13.75 -15.69 -6.85
CA ASP A 244 14.65 -16.71 -6.27
C ASP A 244 16.12 -16.30 -6.41
N GLU A 245 16.52 -15.70 -7.54
CA GLU A 245 17.87 -15.13 -7.71
C GLU A 245 18.14 -13.99 -6.72
N GLY A 246 17.15 -13.10 -6.50
CA GLY A 246 17.24 -12.06 -5.48
C GLY A 246 17.37 -12.66 -4.08
N LYS A 247 16.60 -13.71 -3.79
CA LYS A 247 16.58 -14.39 -2.49
C LYS A 247 17.92 -15.04 -2.13
N GLN A 248 18.64 -15.60 -3.10
CA GLN A 248 19.97 -16.18 -2.89
C GLN A 248 20.99 -15.12 -2.42
N ARG A 249 20.80 -13.86 -2.79
CA ARG A 249 21.68 -12.74 -2.44
C ARG A 249 21.33 -12.11 -1.09
N ASP A 250 20.05 -11.80 -0.89
CA ASP A 250 19.53 -11.32 0.40
C ASP A 250 18.07 -11.73 0.58
N GLU A 251 17.87 -12.80 1.36
CA GLU A 251 16.53 -13.29 1.69
C GLU A 251 15.74 -12.29 2.55
N LYS A 252 16.41 -11.43 3.33
CA LYS A 252 15.76 -10.52 4.25
C LYS A 252 15.43 -9.16 3.62
N TYR A 253 15.72 -8.96 2.34
CA TYR A 253 15.44 -7.71 1.66
C TYR A 253 13.93 -7.42 1.66
N PRO A 254 13.46 -6.31 2.31
CA PRO A 254 12.03 -6.10 2.55
C PRO A 254 11.18 -6.09 1.28
N ASN A 255 11.65 -5.38 0.22
CA ASN A 255 10.92 -5.29 -1.03
C ASN A 255 10.83 -6.64 -1.76
N LEU A 256 11.85 -7.49 -1.63
CA LEU A 256 11.83 -8.85 -2.17
C LEU A 256 10.75 -9.68 -1.47
N GLN A 257 10.66 -9.60 -0.15
CA GLN A 257 9.63 -10.30 0.61
C GLN A 257 8.23 -9.79 0.25
N ASN A 258 8.06 -8.48 0.09
CA ASN A 258 6.79 -7.91 -0.38
C ASN A 258 6.45 -8.40 -1.81
N ALA A 259 7.42 -8.46 -2.71
CA ALA A 259 7.23 -9.01 -4.06
C ALA A 259 6.85 -10.50 -4.05
N TYR A 260 7.45 -11.32 -3.16
CA TYR A 260 7.00 -12.69 -2.92
C TYR A 260 5.55 -12.76 -2.42
N GLY A 261 5.16 -11.85 -1.53
CA GLY A 261 3.78 -11.74 -1.08
C GLY A 261 2.81 -11.53 -2.25
N LEU A 262 3.11 -10.59 -3.15
CA LEU A 262 2.34 -10.36 -4.38
C LEU A 262 2.34 -11.59 -5.30
N TYR A 263 3.49 -12.22 -5.50
CA TYR A 263 3.60 -13.44 -6.29
C TYR A 263 2.69 -14.56 -5.75
N TRP A 264 2.73 -14.81 -4.44
CA TRP A 264 1.88 -15.83 -3.80
C TRP A 264 0.39 -15.48 -3.85
N MET A 265 0.04 -14.20 -3.80
CA MET A 265 -1.34 -13.76 -4.04
C MET A 265 -1.81 -14.13 -5.45
N HIS A 266 -1.00 -13.88 -6.48
CA HIS A 266 -1.32 -14.25 -7.86
C HIS A 266 -1.41 -15.76 -8.07
N ARG A 267 -0.69 -16.54 -7.28
CA ARG A 267 -0.78 -18.02 -7.25
C ARG A 267 -1.96 -18.52 -6.41
N GLY A 268 -2.68 -17.67 -5.70
CA GLY A 268 -3.76 -18.06 -4.79
C GLY A 268 -3.27 -18.70 -3.47
N ALA A 269 -1.98 -18.65 -3.23
CA ALA A 269 -1.33 -19.22 -2.04
C ALA A 269 -1.32 -18.20 -0.88
N LEU A 270 -2.52 -17.89 -0.35
CA LEU A 270 -2.77 -16.74 0.52
C LEU A 270 -2.02 -16.79 1.86
N ASN A 271 -1.79 -17.99 2.41
CA ASN A 271 -1.00 -18.15 3.63
C ASN A 271 0.48 -17.81 3.40
N GLN A 272 1.05 -18.25 2.27
CA GLN A 272 2.42 -17.90 1.89
C GLN A 272 2.53 -16.37 1.60
N ALA A 273 1.51 -15.78 0.98
CA ALA A 273 1.47 -14.35 0.75
C ALA A 273 1.50 -13.57 2.08
N LEU A 274 0.68 -13.97 3.05
CA LEU A 274 0.66 -13.31 4.36
C LEU A 274 1.99 -13.47 5.10
N ALA A 275 2.59 -14.66 5.05
CA ALA A 275 3.91 -14.91 5.66
C ALA A 275 5.00 -14.03 5.03
N ALA A 276 4.99 -13.87 3.70
CA ALA A 276 5.96 -13.04 3.00
C ALA A 276 5.77 -11.53 3.31
N PHE A 277 4.53 -11.03 3.34
CA PHE A 277 4.27 -9.65 3.76
C PHE A 277 4.67 -9.40 5.22
N SER A 278 4.43 -10.38 6.12
CA SER A 278 4.88 -10.28 7.52
C SER A 278 6.40 -10.23 7.59
N ALA A 279 7.11 -11.08 6.84
CA ALA A 279 8.57 -11.07 6.79
C ALA A 279 9.11 -9.72 6.26
N ALA A 280 8.44 -9.08 5.29
CA ALA A 280 8.79 -7.75 4.82
C ALA A 280 8.64 -6.69 5.94
N VAL A 281 7.55 -6.76 6.72
CA VAL A 281 7.31 -5.85 7.86
C VAL A 281 8.29 -6.10 9.00
N ASP A 282 8.69 -7.35 9.25
CA ASP A 282 9.67 -7.70 10.28
C ASP A 282 11.07 -7.21 9.89
N ALA A 283 11.40 -7.27 8.60
CA ALA A 283 12.68 -6.79 8.07
C ALA A 283 12.75 -5.25 8.05
N ASP A 284 11.65 -4.58 7.72
CA ASP A 284 11.52 -3.11 7.80
C ASP A 284 10.19 -2.73 8.48
N PRO A 285 10.22 -2.41 9.79
CA PRO A 285 9.04 -1.96 10.52
C PRO A 285 8.39 -0.66 10.00
N LYS A 286 9.04 0.09 9.14
CA LYS A 286 8.50 1.30 8.50
C LYS A 286 7.95 1.05 7.10
N PHE A 287 8.00 -0.19 6.61
CA PHE A 287 7.53 -0.53 5.26
C PHE A 287 6.00 -0.54 5.19
N VAL A 288 5.44 0.60 4.78
CA VAL A 288 3.99 0.84 4.76
C VAL A 288 3.28 -0.06 3.77
N GLU A 289 3.82 -0.26 2.57
CA GLU A 289 3.18 -1.07 1.51
C GLU A 289 3.01 -2.53 1.94
N ALA A 290 4.01 -3.13 2.56
CA ALA A 290 3.91 -4.49 3.06
C ALA A 290 2.83 -4.61 4.17
N ARG A 291 2.72 -3.60 5.05
CA ARG A 291 1.65 -3.55 6.06
C ARG A 291 0.28 -3.43 5.43
N VAL A 292 0.13 -2.57 4.42
CA VAL A 292 -1.12 -2.39 3.69
C VAL A 292 -1.49 -3.67 2.97
N ASN A 293 -0.56 -4.33 2.28
CA ASN A 293 -0.80 -5.59 1.60
C ASN A 293 -1.20 -6.70 2.57
N ALA A 294 -0.50 -6.82 3.71
CA ALA A 294 -0.88 -7.75 4.78
C ALA A 294 -2.28 -7.44 5.32
N GLY A 295 -2.59 -6.17 5.54
CA GLY A 295 -3.89 -5.70 6.00
C GLY A 295 -5.02 -6.06 5.04
N LEU A 296 -4.85 -5.80 3.74
CA LEU A 296 -5.81 -6.13 2.69
C LEU A 296 -6.06 -7.65 2.61
N LEU A 297 -4.99 -8.44 2.67
CA LEU A 297 -5.10 -9.90 2.67
C LEU A 297 -5.83 -10.40 3.94
N THR A 298 -5.53 -9.81 5.08
CA THR A 298 -6.14 -10.13 6.38
C THR A 298 -7.64 -9.77 6.40
N LEU A 299 -8.04 -8.66 5.74
CA LEU A 299 -9.45 -8.33 5.48
C LEU A 299 -10.16 -9.42 4.68
N GLY A 300 -9.50 -9.97 3.67
CA GLY A 300 -10.03 -11.08 2.87
C GLY A 300 -10.35 -12.32 3.71
N PHE A 301 -9.60 -12.57 4.76
CA PHE A 301 -9.87 -13.61 5.76
C PHE A 301 -10.89 -13.20 6.82
N ARG A 302 -11.49 -12.01 6.74
CA ARG A 302 -12.42 -11.44 7.72
C ARG A 302 -11.82 -11.30 9.14
N LYS A 303 -10.49 -11.23 9.26
CA LYS A 303 -9.80 -11.00 10.53
C LYS A 303 -9.69 -9.50 10.77
N TYR A 304 -10.84 -8.87 11.07
CA TYR A 304 -10.98 -7.41 11.10
C TYR A 304 -10.12 -6.74 12.16
N ASP A 305 -9.96 -7.35 13.34
CA ASP A 305 -9.10 -6.81 14.41
C ASP A 305 -7.64 -6.72 13.96
N ALA A 306 -7.10 -7.80 13.41
CA ALA A 306 -5.72 -7.85 12.92
C ALA A 306 -5.51 -6.89 11.72
N ALA A 307 -6.49 -6.78 10.82
CA ALA A 307 -6.43 -5.83 9.72
C ALA A 307 -6.44 -4.39 10.22
N LYS A 308 -7.29 -4.05 11.21
CA LYS A 308 -7.33 -2.74 11.86
C LYS A 308 -5.95 -2.34 12.41
N GLU A 309 -5.27 -3.26 13.12
CA GLU A 309 -3.93 -2.99 13.66
C GLU A 309 -2.90 -2.69 12.57
N LEU A 310 -2.91 -3.48 11.50
CA LEU A 310 -1.98 -3.30 10.37
C LEU A 310 -2.19 -1.94 9.69
N PHE A 311 -3.44 -1.57 9.41
CA PHE A 311 -3.73 -0.27 8.80
C PHE A 311 -3.46 0.90 9.76
N ALA A 312 -3.79 0.78 11.04
CA ALA A 312 -3.49 1.81 12.02
C ALA A 312 -1.98 2.08 12.10
N LYS A 313 -1.14 1.05 12.16
CA LYS A 313 0.32 1.19 12.13
C LYS A 313 0.84 1.76 10.80
N ALA A 314 0.19 1.46 9.68
CA ALA A 314 0.52 2.07 8.39
C ALA A 314 0.23 3.58 8.41
N LEU A 315 -0.89 3.99 9.02
CA LEU A 315 -1.30 5.39 9.13
C LEU A 315 -0.48 6.19 10.16
N GLU A 316 0.10 5.55 11.18
CA GLU A 316 1.08 6.20 12.06
C GLU A 316 2.32 6.66 11.28
N ILE A 317 2.72 5.90 10.25
CA ILE A 317 3.89 6.21 9.41
C ILE A 317 3.50 7.16 8.27
N GLN A 318 2.39 6.88 7.58
CA GLN A 318 1.86 7.67 6.47
C GLN A 318 0.39 8.04 6.72
N PRO A 319 0.10 9.13 7.44
CA PRO A 319 -1.26 9.51 7.85
C PRO A 319 -2.24 9.76 6.69
N LYS A 320 -1.73 10.02 5.49
CA LYS A 320 -2.52 10.27 4.27
C LYS A 320 -2.50 9.08 3.29
N ASN A 321 -2.10 7.89 3.73
CA ASN A 321 -2.15 6.71 2.87
C ASN A 321 -3.61 6.31 2.60
N TYR A 322 -4.10 6.65 1.42
CA TYR A 322 -5.50 6.48 1.03
C TYR A 322 -5.98 5.03 1.17
N THR A 323 -5.18 4.06 0.72
CA THR A 323 -5.53 2.64 0.78
C THR A 323 -5.61 2.13 2.22
N ALA A 324 -4.71 2.59 3.09
CA ALA A 324 -4.76 2.26 4.51
C ALA A 324 -5.99 2.86 5.20
N ILE A 325 -6.37 4.10 4.85
CA ILE A 325 -7.59 4.75 5.38
C ILE A 325 -8.84 3.97 4.98
N ILE A 326 -8.98 3.61 3.69
CA ILE A 326 -10.10 2.78 3.21
C ILE A 326 -10.09 1.42 3.89
N GLY A 327 -8.93 0.75 3.97
CA GLY A 327 -8.78 -0.55 4.63
C GLY A 327 -9.18 -0.51 6.10
N LEU A 328 -8.77 0.54 6.83
CA LEU A 328 -9.18 0.75 8.22
C LEU A 328 -10.69 0.94 8.33
N GLY A 329 -11.30 1.72 7.45
CA GLY A 329 -12.76 1.90 7.40
C GLY A 329 -13.50 0.57 7.17
N ILE A 330 -13.01 -0.28 6.25
CA ILE A 330 -13.59 -1.61 6.00
C ILE A 330 -13.44 -2.52 7.24
N ALA A 331 -12.29 -2.50 7.91
CA ALA A 331 -12.05 -3.27 9.12
C ALA A 331 -13.01 -2.84 10.23
N LEU A 332 -13.16 -1.54 10.49
CA LEU A 332 -14.08 -0.99 11.49
C LEU A 332 -15.53 -1.36 11.17
N ARG A 333 -15.95 -1.25 9.90
CA ARG A 333 -17.29 -1.71 9.47
C ARG A 333 -17.48 -3.20 9.76
N GLY A 334 -16.48 -4.03 9.48
CA GLY A 334 -16.54 -5.47 9.77
C GLY A 334 -16.64 -5.81 11.25
N MET A 335 -16.16 -4.90 12.13
CA MET A 335 -16.28 -4.96 13.59
C MET A 335 -17.57 -4.31 14.12
N ASN A 336 -18.45 -3.84 13.23
CA ASN A 336 -19.67 -3.09 13.56
C ASN A 336 -19.43 -1.70 14.19
N ASP A 337 -18.21 -1.15 14.08
CA ASP A 337 -17.95 0.26 14.41
C ASP A 337 -18.28 1.13 13.19
N LEU A 338 -19.58 1.40 13.02
CA LEU A 338 -20.11 2.09 11.85
C LEU A 338 -19.70 3.58 11.81
N ASP A 339 -19.60 4.21 12.98
CA ASP A 339 -19.21 5.62 13.09
C ASP A 339 -17.72 5.80 12.83
N GLY A 340 -16.89 4.89 13.35
CA GLY A 340 -15.48 4.83 13.04
C GLY A 340 -15.23 4.60 11.55
N ALA A 341 -15.97 3.68 10.92
CA ALA A 341 -15.87 3.42 9.49
C ALA A 341 -16.22 4.66 8.66
N GLU A 342 -17.34 5.33 8.96
CA GLU A 342 -17.76 6.55 8.28
C GLU A 342 -16.72 7.66 8.37
N LYS A 343 -16.13 7.84 9.57
CA LYS A 343 -15.05 8.81 9.78
C LYS A 343 -13.87 8.55 8.87
N GLN A 344 -13.46 7.27 8.70
CA GLN A 344 -12.35 6.92 7.81
C GLN A 344 -12.71 7.17 6.34
N TYR A 345 -13.91 6.83 5.88
CA TYR A 345 -14.31 7.09 4.50
C TYR A 345 -14.37 8.60 4.19
N LYS A 346 -14.85 9.43 5.11
CA LYS A 346 -14.81 10.90 5.00
C LYS A 346 -13.39 11.44 4.95
N LEU A 347 -12.47 10.86 5.73
CA LEU A 347 -11.05 11.22 5.67
C LEU A 347 -10.45 10.83 4.30
N ALA A 348 -10.80 9.65 3.77
CA ALA A 348 -10.35 9.22 2.45
C ALA A 348 -10.84 10.18 1.34
N GLU A 349 -12.09 10.63 1.41
CA GLU A 349 -12.64 11.65 0.51
C GLU A 349 -11.84 12.96 0.56
N GLN A 350 -11.46 13.42 1.76
CA GLN A 350 -10.64 14.63 1.94
C GLN A 350 -9.22 14.45 1.38
N VAL A 351 -8.64 13.25 1.55
CA VAL A 351 -7.27 12.97 1.06
C VAL A 351 -7.24 12.90 -0.47
N ASN A 352 -8.22 12.26 -1.10
CA ASN A 352 -8.33 12.20 -2.55
C ASN A 352 -9.80 12.13 -3.01
N PRO A 353 -10.43 13.29 -3.27
CA PRO A 353 -11.84 13.37 -3.66
C PRO A 353 -12.13 12.83 -5.07
N GLN A 354 -11.12 12.56 -5.88
CA GLN A 354 -11.31 12.00 -7.23
C GLN A 354 -11.45 10.49 -7.23
N ARG A 355 -10.93 9.81 -6.20
CA ARG A 355 -11.06 8.34 -6.08
C ARG A 355 -12.46 7.95 -5.62
N GLY A 356 -13.02 6.93 -6.29
CA GLY A 356 -14.38 6.44 -6.03
C GLY A 356 -14.52 5.58 -4.78
N ASP A 357 -13.44 4.94 -4.29
CA ASP A 357 -13.52 3.93 -3.22
C ASP A 357 -14.23 4.42 -1.95
N ALA A 358 -14.01 5.68 -1.55
CA ALA A 358 -14.64 6.28 -0.38
C ALA A 358 -16.17 6.33 -0.54
N TYR A 359 -16.64 6.83 -1.68
CA TYR A 359 -18.07 6.94 -2.00
C TYR A 359 -18.74 5.57 -2.10
N TYR A 360 -18.09 4.61 -2.78
CA TYR A 360 -18.60 3.25 -2.86
C TYR A 360 -18.78 2.62 -1.48
N ASN A 361 -17.74 2.71 -0.62
CA ASN A 361 -17.79 2.15 0.73
C ASN A 361 -18.79 2.88 1.65
N MET A 362 -19.01 4.19 1.46
CA MET A 362 -20.09 4.93 2.10
C MET A 362 -21.46 4.39 1.66
N GLY A 363 -21.67 4.19 0.35
CA GLY A 363 -22.88 3.59 -0.18
C GLY A 363 -23.18 2.23 0.46
N VAL A 364 -22.18 1.34 0.53
CA VAL A 364 -22.29 0.03 1.20
C VAL A 364 -22.58 0.18 2.70
N LEU A 365 -21.89 1.10 3.38
CA LEU A 365 -22.10 1.35 4.82
C LEU A 365 -23.55 1.75 5.11
N TYR A 366 -24.11 2.65 4.31
CA TYR A 366 -25.48 3.12 4.50
C TYR A 366 -26.51 2.07 4.10
N LYS A 367 -26.33 1.40 2.92
CA LYS A 367 -27.25 0.40 2.40
C LYS A 367 -27.34 -0.85 3.28
N ASP A 368 -26.18 -1.45 3.60
CA ASP A 368 -26.14 -2.80 4.16
C ASP A 368 -26.02 -2.83 5.69
N PHE A 369 -25.61 -1.70 6.31
CA PHE A 369 -25.39 -1.65 7.76
C PHE A 369 -26.30 -0.63 8.45
N ARG A 370 -26.22 0.66 8.12
CA ARG A 370 -26.99 1.70 8.82
C ARG A 370 -28.50 1.58 8.63
N ALA A 371 -28.96 1.19 7.44
CA ALA A 371 -30.38 1.03 7.16
C ALA A 371 -31.05 -0.04 8.04
N ASN A 372 -30.28 -1.00 8.56
CA ASN A 372 -30.77 -2.07 9.42
C ASN A 372 -30.80 -1.68 10.91
N HIS A 373 -30.34 -0.46 11.25
CA HIS A 373 -30.26 0.02 12.64
C HIS A 373 -30.92 1.42 12.78
N PRO A 374 -32.24 1.56 12.51
CA PRO A 374 -32.96 2.82 12.74
C PRO A 374 -32.91 3.18 14.22
N LYS A 375 -32.81 4.46 14.52
CA LYS A 375 -32.78 4.98 15.90
C LYS A 375 -34.18 5.24 16.47
N SER A 376 -35.15 5.46 15.59
CA SER A 376 -36.52 5.72 15.97
C SER A 376 -37.21 4.45 16.50
N ASN A 377 -37.87 4.58 17.65
CA ASN A 377 -38.71 3.51 18.22
C ASN A 377 -40.17 3.55 17.69
N ASP A 378 -40.55 4.62 17.01
CA ASP A 378 -41.85 4.71 16.35
C ASP A 378 -41.82 3.92 15.03
N PRO A 379 -42.82 3.03 14.75
CA PRO A 379 -42.83 2.21 13.53
C PRO A 379 -42.75 3.04 12.23
N ILE A 380 -43.49 4.15 12.15
CA ILE A 380 -43.48 5.00 10.95
C ILE A 380 -42.14 5.76 10.88
N GLY A 381 -41.68 6.32 12.01
CA GLY A 381 -40.41 7.01 12.11
C GLY A 381 -39.22 6.12 11.75
N SER A 382 -39.24 4.86 12.20
CA SER A 382 -38.23 3.85 11.85
C SER A 382 -38.17 3.59 10.34
N LEU A 383 -39.34 3.39 9.68
CA LEU A 383 -39.40 3.18 8.23
C LEU A 383 -38.95 4.45 7.46
N GLN A 384 -39.29 5.64 7.94
CA GLN A 384 -38.86 6.90 7.34
C GLN A 384 -37.35 7.08 7.44
N GLU A 385 -36.75 6.76 8.60
CA GLU A 385 -35.31 6.80 8.79
C GLU A 385 -34.58 5.81 7.88
N GLN A 386 -35.08 4.57 7.78
CA GLN A 386 -34.57 3.57 6.83
C GLN A 386 -34.63 4.09 5.39
N GLN A 387 -35.77 4.65 4.98
CA GLN A 387 -35.96 5.21 3.65
C GLN A 387 -34.94 6.32 3.36
N GLY A 388 -34.72 7.24 4.32
CA GLY A 388 -33.71 8.29 4.22
C GLY A 388 -32.31 7.72 4.05
N THR A 389 -32.00 6.66 4.80
CA THR A 389 -30.70 5.98 4.75
C THR A 389 -30.45 5.31 3.38
N TYR A 390 -31.46 4.65 2.80
CA TYR A 390 -31.35 4.09 1.43
C TYR A 390 -31.23 5.17 0.36
N LYS A 391 -31.88 6.33 0.51
CA LYS A 391 -31.70 7.47 -0.39
C LYS A 391 -30.28 8.00 -0.33
N GLN A 392 -29.71 8.14 0.86
CA GLN A 392 -28.30 8.56 1.05
C GLN A 392 -27.33 7.52 0.44
N ALA A 393 -27.57 6.22 0.66
CA ALA A 393 -26.75 5.18 0.04
C ALA A 393 -26.72 5.30 -1.49
N ARG A 394 -27.91 5.53 -2.10
CA ARG A 394 -28.03 5.74 -3.54
C ARG A 394 -27.25 6.95 -4.03
N GLU A 395 -27.26 8.06 -3.28
CA GLU A 395 -26.48 9.26 -3.59
C GLU A 395 -24.98 8.99 -3.57
N PHE A 396 -24.47 8.24 -2.60
CA PHE A 396 -23.07 7.86 -2.57
C PHE A 396 -22.68 6.97 -3.75
N PHE A 397 -23.50 6.00 -4.14
CA PHE A 397 -23.25 5.21 -5.35
C PHE A 397 -23.30 6.06 -6.62
N GLN A 398 -24.18 7.07 -6.68
CA GLN A 398 -24.18 8.02 -7.80
C GLN A 398 -22.87 8.84 -7.84
N GLN A 399 -22.43 9.35 -6.72
CA GLN A 399 -21.13 10.07 -6.63
C GLN A 399 -19.98 9.17 -7.06
N PHE A 400 -20.00 7.88 -6.71
CA PHE A 400 -19.03 6.92 -7.22
C PHE A 400 -19.09 6.78 -8.74
N MET A 401 -20.26 6.77 -9.36
CA MET A 401 -20.41 6.68 -10.82
C MET A 401 -19.70 7.82 -11.57
N ASP A 402 -19.62 8.99 -10.94
CA ASP A 402 -18.99 10.20 -11.48
C ASP A 402 -17.46 10.20 -11.30
N LYS A 403 -16.92 9.20 -10.59
CA LYS A 403 -15.47 9.05 -10.34
C LYS A 403 -14.86 7.99 -11.24
N ASP A 404 -13.53 7.90 -11.16
CA ASP A 404 -12.80 6.83 -11.83
C ASP A 404 -13.16 5.47 -11.21
N GLY A 405 -13.47 4.50 -12.06
CA GLY A 405 -13.81 3.15 -11.63
C GLY A 405 -13.89 2.20 -12.82
N SER A 406 -13.67 0.91 -12.59
CA SER A 406 -13.78 -0.08 -13.65
C SER A 406 -15.22 -0.19 -14.15
N PRO A 407 -15.46 -0.61 -15.40
CA PRO A 407 -16.81 -0.87 -15.90
C PRO A 407 -17.60 -1.88 -15.03
N ALA A 408 -16.92 -2.86 -14.44
CA ALA A 408 -17.51 -3.85 -13.54
C ALA A 408 -17.98 -3.20 -12.24
N ASP A 409 -17.14 -2.38 -11.60
CA ASP A 409 -17.50 -1.69 -10.35
C ASP A 409 -18.64 -0.69 -10.57
N LYS A 410 -18.64 0.02 -11.70
CA LYS A 410 -19.72 0.92 -12.08
C LYS A 410 -21.04 0.16 -12.31
N GLN A 411 -20.98 -1.03 -12.92
CA GLN A 411 -22.16 -1.87 -13.09
C GLN A 411 -22.69 -2.36 -11.73
N GLU A 412 -21.81 -2.72 -10.81
CA GLU A 412 -22.20 -3.12 -9.44
C GLU A 412 -22.84 -1.95 -8.69
N ALA A 413 -22.25 -0.76 -8.75
CA ALA A 413 -22.83 0.45 -8.15
C ALA A 413 -24.22 0.75 -8.72
N LYS A 414 -24.41 0.62 -10.04
CA LYS A 414 -25.71 0.78 -10.69
C LYS A 414 -26.75 -0.25 -10.20
N ASN A 415 -26.34 -1.49 -10.00
CA ASN A 415 -27.22 -2.52 -9.41
C ASN A 415 -27.62 -2.15 -7.98
N ASN A 416 -26.65 -1.72 -7.16
CA ASN A 416 -26.90 -1.25 -5.80
C ASN A 416 -27.86 -0.06 -5.74
N MET A 417 -27.74 0.90 -6.66
CA MET A 417 -28.69 2.03 -6.79
C MET A 417 -30.11 1.51 -7.09
N GLY A 418 -30.23 0.58 -8.05
CA GLY A 418 -31.51 -0.03 -8.39
C GLY A 418 -32.16 -0.78 -7.21
N ASP A 419 -31.36 -1.42 -6.38
CA ASP A 419 -31.85 -2.09 -5.17
C ASP A 419 -32.30 -1.06 -4.12
N CYS A 420 -31.56 0.04 -3.92
CA CYS A 420 -31.99 1.13 -3.06
C CYS A 420 -33.35 1.70 -3.53
N ASP A 421 -33.55 1.94 -4.83
CA ASP A 421 -34.77 2.48 -5.39
C ASP A 421 -35.99 1.54 -5.17
N LYS A 422 -35.78 0.22 -5.30
CA LYS A 422 -36.82 -0.80 -5.00
C LYS A 422 -37.21 -0.76 -3.53
N VAL A 423 -36.21 -0.74 -2.62
CA VAL A 423 -36.49 -0.74 -1.17
C VAL A 423 -37.16 0.57 -0.74
N VAL A 424 -36.72 1.73 -1.25
CA VAL A 424 -37.38 3.01 -1.00
C VAL A 424 -38.82 2.98 -1.35
N LYS A 425 -39.21 2.42 -2.53
CA LYS A 425 -40.61 2.27 -2.96
C LYS A 425 -41.40 1.32 -2.05
N GLN A 426 -40.78 0.23 -1.60
CA GLN A 426 -41.45 -0.71 -0.66
C GLN A 426 -41.70 -0.03 0.68
N LEU A 427 -40.74 0.73 1.20
CA LEU A 427 -40.88 1.49 2.44
C LEU A 427 -41.96 2.59 2.31
N ASP A 428 -42.04 3.30 1.17
CA ASP A 428 -43.12 4.24 0.89
C ASP A 428 -44.50 3.59 1.03
N ASN A 429 -44.68 2.44 0.39
CA ASN A 429 -45.94 1.70 0.47
C ASN A 429 -46.28 1.25 1.91
N ALA A 430 -45.27 0.78 2.67
CA ALA A 430 -45.45 0.37 4.06
C ALA A 430 -45.83 1.56 4.96
N ILE A 431 -45.17 2.70 4.79
CA ILE A 431 -45.48 3.95 5.51
C ILE A 431 -46.92 4.41 5.22
N GLN A 432 -47.36 4.37 3.94
CA GLN A 432 -48.74 4.74 3.59
C GLN A 432 -49.77 3.77 4.17
N SER A 433 -49.47 2.47 4.13
CA SER A 433 -50.33 1.45 4.73
C SER A 433 -50.49 1.67 6.24
N LEU A 434 -49.42 1.99 6.98
CA LEU A 434 -49.50 2.26 8.41
C LEU A 434 -50.25 3.56 8.72
N LYS A 435 -50.07 4.61 7.90
CA LYS A 435 -50.81 5.89 8.07
C LYS A 435 -52.30 5.73 7.84
N ASN A 436 -52.70 4.82 6.94
CA ASN A 436 -54.11 4.59 6.58
C ASN A 436 -54.75 3.45 7.40
N ALA A 437 -53.97 2.82 8.30
CA ALA A 437 -54.52 1.73 9.13
C ALA A 437 -55.59 2.30 10.12
N PRO A 438 -56.73 1.66 10.28
CA PRO A 438 -57.70 2.06 11.28
C PRO A 438 -57.08 1.98 12.68
N PRO A 439 -57.49 2.85 13.62
CA PRO A 439 -56.97 2.78 14.98
C PRO A 439 -57.22 1.41 15.59
N PRO A 440 -56.29 0.87 16.39
CA PRO A 440 -56.48 -0.42 17.01
C PRO A 440 -57.77 -0.42 17.82
N PRO A 441 -58.55 -1.52 17.79
CA PRO A 441 -59.77 -1.61 18.57
C PRO A 441 -59.44 -1.34 20.05
N PRO A 442 -60.28 -0.61 20.79
CA PRO A 442 -60.05 -0.35 22.19
C PRO A 442 -59.79 -1.66 22.92
N MET A 443 -58.68 -1.69 23.68
CA MET A 443 -58.38 -2.90 24.49
C MET A 443 -59.60 -3.15 25.39
N GLN A 444 -60.24 -4.30 25.17
CA GLN A 444 -61.26 -4.75 26.11
C GLN A 444 -60.60 -4.89 27.46
N PRO A 445 -61.17 -4.32 28.53
CA PRO A 445 -60.62 -4.50 29.88
C PRO A 445 -60.50 -6.01 30.12
N ALA A 446 -59.32 -6.41 30.55
CA ALA A 446 -59.02 -7.80 30.88
C ALA A 446 -60.15 -8.30 31.80
N ALA A 447 -60.82 -9.39 31.36
CA ALA A 447 -61.83 -10.01 32.21
C ALA A 447 -61.22 -10.26 33.60
N PRO A 448 -61.90 -9.93 34.70
CA PRO A 448 -61.39 -10.16 36.02
C PRO A 448 -60.94 -11.62 36.15
N ALA A 449 -59.71 -11.83 36.57
CA ALA A 449 -59.13 -13.16 36.79
C ALA A 449 -60.12 -13.99 37.66
N ALA A 450 -60.61 -15.10 37.13
CA ALA A 450 -61.44 -16.03 37.89
C ALA A 450 -60.70 -16.43 39.16
N ALA A 451 -61.37 -16.32 40.29
CA ALA A 451 -60.85 -16.70 41.60
C ALA A 451 -60.36 -18.16 41.55
N PRO A 452 -59.24 -18.52 42.20
CA PRO A 452 -58.78 -19.88 42.20
C PRO A 452 -59.80 -20.79 42.91
N ALA A 453 -60.29 -21.82 42.20
CA ALA A 453 -61.10 -22.87 42.80
C ALA A 453 -60.24 -23.64 43.81
N ALA A 454 -60.66 -23.63 45.03
CA ALA A 454 -60.04 -24.41 46.11
C ALA A 454 -60.25 -25.90 45.92
N GLY A 455 -59.21 -26.67 45.94
CA GLY A 455 -59.16 -28.06 46.38
C GLY A 455 -59.26 -29.14 45.34
N ALA A 456 -58.15 -29.78 45.05
CA ALA A 456 -58.03 -31.25 45.09
C ALA A 456 -56.56 -31.72 44.90
N GLY A 457 -56.03 -32.37 45.87
CA GLY A 457 -55.23 -33.59 45.76
C GLY A 457 -53.82 -33.53 45.12
N SER A 458 -52.85 -33.43 46.00
CA SER A 458 -51.45 -33.87 45.77
C SER A 458 -51.37 -35.23 45.04
N ALA A 459 -50.63 -35.26 43.92
CA ALA A 459 -49.97 -36.48 43.47
C ALA A 459 -48.55 -36.07 42.97
N ALA A 460 -47.56 -36.57 43.70
CA ALA A 460 -46.14 -36.34 43.40
C ALA A 460 -45.72 -36.99 42.08
N ALA A 461 -45.08 -36.26 41.23
CA ALA A 461 -44.41 -36.76 40.03
C ALA A 461 -42.95 -37.22 40.38
N PRO A 462 -42.49 -38.33 39.79
CA PRO A 462 -41.17 -38.86 40.12
C PRO A 462 -40.05 -38.09 39.42
N ALA A 463 -38.91 -38.04 40.13
CA ALA A 463 -37.70 -37.35 39.70
C ALA A 463 -37.06 -37.94 38.42
N PRO A 464 -36.44 -37.09 37.55
CA PRO A 464 -35.74 -37.60 36.39
C PRO A 464 -34.36 -38.15 36.77
N ALA A 465 -33.98 -39.27 36.11
CA ALA A 465 -32.74 -40.00 36.27
C ALA A 465 -31.51 -39.20 35.72
N PRO A 466 -30.29 -39.42 36.24
CA PRO A 466 -29.10 -38.66 35.85
C PRO A 466 -28.58 -39.06 34.48
N ALA A 467 -28.14 -38.03 33.69
CA ALA A 467 -27.52 -38.17 32.39
C ALA A 467 -26.14 -38.83 32.50
N LYS A 468 -25.86 -39.80 31.65
CA LYS A 468 -24.55 -40.46 31.49
C LYS A 468 -23.57 -39.55 30.81
N ALA A 469 -22.33 -39.46 31.34
CA ALA A 469 -21.19 -38.80 30.74
C ALA A 469 -20.72 -39.54 29.47
N PRO A 470 -20.18 -38.82 28.48
CA PRO A 470 -19.57 -39.45 27.31
C PRO A 470 -18.13 -39.89 27.64
N THR A 471 -17.86 -41.15 27.35
CA THR A 471 -16.51 -41.75 27.34
C THR A 471 -15.80 -41.45 26.02
N LYS A 472 -14.57 -40.94 26.15
CA LYS A 472 -13.41 -40.85 25.25
C LYS A 472 -13.65 -40.37 23.79
#